data_7b5e8c54400a5255a28e719c949725a2
#
_entry.id   7b5e8c54400a5255a28e719c949725a2
#
_cell.length_a   1.000
_cell.length_b   1.000
_cell.length_c   1.000
_cell.angle_alpha   90.00
_cell.angle_beta   90.00
_cell.angle_gamma   90.00
#
_symmetry.space_group_name_H-M   'P 1'
#
loop_
_entity.id
_entity.type
_entity.pdbx_description
1 polymer ?
#
loop_
_entity_poly.entity_id
_entity_poly.type
_entity_poly.pdbx_seq_one_letter_code
_entity_poly.pdbx_strand_id
1 'polypeptide(L)'
;MTHILAPLVVNKRNPAAILPDLEAAIAGQSTFLPVPAEDRTRTELLRNHMRAGAPIDSSIALVVATSGSTGTPKGAQLTPANLVASADATHQVLGGTGQWLLAMPAHHIAGIQVLVRSLVAGVDPLCLDLSDGFSIPAFARAAHKLAATGDLSLIHI
;
A
#
# COMPACT_ATOMS: atom_id res chain seq x y z
N MET A 1 7.89 -8.22 -22.39
CA MET A 1 8.49 -8.96 -21.26
C MET A 1 7.43 -9.26 -20.22
N THR A 2 7.61 -10.30 -19.43
CA THR A 2 6.64 -10.72 -18.42
C THR A 2 7.31 -10.91 -17.08
N HIS A 3 6.56 -10.57 -16.01
CA HIS A 3 6.84 -10.98 -14.64
C HIS A 3 5.92 -12.14 -14.26
N ILE A 4 6.13 -12.72 -13.11
CA ILE A 4 5.15 -13.59 -12.45
C ILE A 4 4.42 -12.76 -11.39
N LEU A 5 3.09 -12.79 -11.40
CA LEU A 5 2.29 -12.10 -10.39
C LEU A 5 2.48 -12.78 -9.03
N ALA A 6 3.29 -12.20 -8.17
CA ALA A 6 3.60 -12.75 -6.86
C ALA A 6 2.63 -12.22 -5.79
N PRO A 7 2.09 -13.07 -4.90
CA PRO A 7 1.34 -12.57 -3.75
C PRO A 7 2.28 -11.83 -2.80
N LEU A 8 1.86 -10.65 -2.34
CA LEU A 8 2.55 -9.83 -1.35
C LEU A 8 1.74 -9.83 -0.06
N VAL A 9 2.23 -10.56 0.93
CA VAL A 9 1.53 -10.73 2.22
C VAL A 9 1.71 -9.48 3.07
N VAL A 10 0.59 -8.83 3.42
CA VAL A 10 0.56 -7.60 4.22
C VAL A 10 0.05 -7.92 5.61
N ASN A 11 0.89 -7.68 6.62
CA ASN A 11 0.60 -7.92 8.03
C ASN A 11 0.09 -6.63 8.70
N LYS A 12 -0.99 -6.72 9.46
CA LYS A 12 -1.60 -5.60 10.18
C LYS A 12 -0.71 -5.02 11.29
N ARG A 13 0.16 -5.84 11.87
CA ARG A 13 1.09 -5.42 12.93
C ARG A 13 2.27 -4.62 12.38
N ASN A 14 2.78 -5.02 11.22
CA ASN A 14 3.93 -4.38 10.60
C ASN A 14 3.72 -4.22 9.08
N PRO A 15 2.83 -3.32 8.65
CA PRO A 15 2.58 -3.11 7.22
C PRO A 15 3.80 -2.52 6.48
N ALA A 16 4.70 -1.84 7.17
CA ALA A 16 5.92 -1.28 6.58
C ALA A 16 6.92 -2.35 6.09
N ALA A 17 6.76 -3.61 6.50
CA ALA A 17 7.61 -4.71 6.05
C ALA A 17 7.59 -4.92 4.52
N ILE A 18 6.55 -4.45 3.83
CA ILE A 18 6.44 -4.55 2.37
C ILE A 18 7.11 -3.41 1.59
N LEU A 19 7.71 -2.42 2.27
CA LEU A 19 8.36 -1.29 1.60
C LEU A 19 9.42 -1.70 0.58
N PRO A 20 10.33 -2.66 0.86
CA PRO A 20 11.30 -3.11 -0.15
C PRO A 20 10.64 -3.73 -1.38
N ASP A 21 9.54 -4.46 -1.22
CA ASP A 21 8.80 -5.05 -2.33
C ASP A 21 8.08 -3.99 -3.17
N LEU A 22 7.50 -2.97 -2.52
CA LEU A 22 6.90 -1.83 -3.20
C LEU A 22 7.95 -1.03 -3.97
N GLU A 23 9.14 -0.86 -3.41
CA GLU A 23 10.25 -0.20 -4.10
C GLU A 23 10.66 -0.99 -5.35
N ALA A 24 10.80 -2.31 -5.25
CA ALA A 24 11.09 -3.18 -6.39
C ALA A 24 9.98 -3.12 -7.46
N ALA A 25 8.72 -3.04 -7.06
CA ALA A 25 7.59 -2.89 -7.98
C ALA A 25 7.63 -1.53 -8.71
N ILE A 26 7.90 -0.45 -7.99
CA ILE A 26 8.02 0.90 -8.57
C ILE A 26 9.24 1.00 -9.50
N ALA A 27 10.32 0.28 -9.19
CA ALA A 27 11.49 0.16 -10.05
C ALA A 27 11.27 -0.73 -11.29
N GLY A 28 10.08 -1.34 -11.44
CA GLY A 28 9.74 -2.21 -12.57
C GLY A 28 10.45 -3.57 -12.53
N GLN A 29 10.88 -4.02 -11.36
CA GLN A 29 11.62 -5.28 -11.18
C GLN A 29 10.70 -6.47 -10.88
N SER A 30 9.51 -6.21 -10.34
CA SER A 30 8.57 -7.24 -9.90
C SER A 30 7.12 -6.74 -9.97
N THR A 31 6.18 -7.68 -10.01
CA THR A 31 4.74 -7.39 -9.98
C THR A 31 4.09 -8.13 -8.82
N PHE A 32 3.34 -7.42 -7.99
CA PHE A 32 2.74 -7.99 -6.79
C PHE A 32 1.22 -7.88 -6.72
N LEU A 33 0.62 -8.84 -6.04
CA LEU A 33 -0.77 -8.87 -5.60
C LEU A 33 -0.80 -8.76 -4.07
N PRO A 34 -1.10 -7.58 -3.49
CA PRO A 34 -1.24 -7.44 -2.04
C PRO A 34 -2.41 -8.26 -1.50
N VAL A 35 -2.14 -9.06 -0.46
CA VAL A 35 -3.11 -9.92 0.20
C VAL A 35 -3.01 -9.81 1.72
N PRO A 36 -4.13 -9.91 2.48
CA PRO A 36 -4.11 -9.78 3.93
C PRO A 36 -3.54 -11.04 4.59
N ALA A 37 -2.55 -10.88 5.48
CA ALA A 37 -1.92 -11.99 6.20
C ALA A 37 -2.91 -12.73 7.12
N GLU A 38 -3.81 -11.98 7.75
CA GLU A 38 -4.71 -12.47 8.79
C GLU A 38 -6.04 -13.02 8.27
N ASP A 39 -6.30 -12.91 6.96
CA ASP A 39 -7.51 -13.41 6.30
C ASP A 39 -7.17 -14.42 5.20
N ARG A 40 -7.03 -15.66 5.62
CA ARG A 40 -6.68 -16.77 4.71
C ARG A 40 -7.72 -16.97 3.61
N THR A 41 -8.99 -16.91 3.95
CA THR A 41 -10.08 -17.09 2.99
C THR A 41 -10.04 -16.00 1.91
N ARG A 42 -9.87 -14.75 2.32
CA ARG A 42 -9.74 -13.62 1.40
C ARG A 42 -8.49 -13.74 0.54
N THR A 43 -7.37 -14.14 1.13
CA THR A 43 -6.10 -14.34 0.42
C THR A 43 -6.22 -15.42 -0.65
N GLU A 44 -6.81 -16.57 -0.34
CA GLU A 44 -7.03 -17.65 -1.31
C GLU A 44 -7.98 -17.21 -2.44
N LEU A 45 -9.06 -16.49 -2.10
CA LEU A 45 -9.97 -15.93 -3.08
C LEU A 45 -9.26 -14.98 -4.06
N LEU A 46 -8.46 -14.04 -3.54
CA LEU A 46 -7.72 -13.09 -4.36
C LEU A 46 -6.67 -13.79 -5.24
N ARG A 47 -5.91 -14.71 -4.68
CA ARG A 47 -4.91 -15.48 -5.44
C ARG A 47 -5.50 -16.20 -6.62
N ASN A 48 -6.66 -16.84 -6.43
CA ASN A 48 -7.34 -17.59 -7.47
C ASN A 48 -7.93 -16.67 -8.55
N HIS A 49 -8.68 -15.64 -8.15
CA HIS A 49 -9.33 -14.73 -9.10
C HIS A 49 -8.36 -13.86 -9.88
N MET A 50 -7.27 -13.40 -9.24
CA MET A 50 -6.25 -12.58 -9.87
C MET A 50 -5.15 -13.42 -10.54
N ARG A 51 -5.25 -14.76 -10.49
CA ARG A 51 -4.30 -15.69 -11.12
C ARG A 51 -2.86 -15.48 -10.61
N ALA A 52 -2.68 -15.37 -9.28
CA ALA A 52 -1.36 -15.33 -8.69
C ALA A 52 -0.52 -16.55 -9.12
N GLY A 53 0.74 -16.32 -9.47
CA GLY A 53 1.63 -17.33 -10.03
C GLY A 53 1.60 -17.40 -11.56
N ALA A 54 0.68 -16.69 -12.24
CA ALA A 54 0.65 -16.62 -13.70
C ALA A 54 1.55 -15.47 -14.23
N PRO A 55 2.00 -15.60 -15.50
CA PRO A 55 2.69 -14.51 -16.17
C PRO A 55 1.78 -13.26 -16.31
N ILE A 56 2.37 -12.10 -16.12
CA ILE A 56 1.74 -10.78 -16.29
C ILE A 56 2.70 -9.85 -17.00
N ASP A 57 2.17 -8.83 -17.69
CA ASP A 57 2.97 -7.82 -18.35
C ASP A 57 3.92 -7.12 -17.36
N SER A 58 5.21 -7.03 -17.71
CA SER A 58 6.23 -6.43 -16.84
C SER A 58 6.09 -4.91 -16.66
N SER A 59 5.20 -4.25 -17.42
CA SER A 59 4.84 -2.85 -17.18
C SER A 59 3.93 -2.66 -15.94
N ILE A 60 3.36 -3.74 -15.40
CA ILE A 60 2.48 -3.70 -14.23
C ILE A 60 3.31 -3.85 -12.95
N ALA A 61 3.14 -2.93 -12.02
CA ALA A 61 3.75 -2.98 -10.69
C ALA A 61 2.87 -3.73 -9.68
N LEU A 62 1.58 -3.40 -9.64
CA LEU A 62 0.64 -3.96 -8.70
C LEU A 62 -0.67 -4.38 -9.38
N VAL A 63 -1.25 -5.47 -8.88
CA VAL A 63 -2.66 -5.81 -9.11
C VAL A 63 -3.38 -5.66 -7.77
N VAL A 64 -4.29 -4.69 -7.68
CA VAL A 64 -4.98 -4.38 -6.42
C VAL A 64 -6.45 -4.73 -6.54
N ALA A 65 -6.96 -5.50 -5.57
CA ALA A 65 -8.37 -5.85 -5.53
C ALA A 65 -9.25 -4.61 -5.29
N THR A 66 -10.30 -4.47 -6.10
CA THR A 66 -11.32 -3.46 -5.92
C THR A 66 -12.54 -4.05 -5.24
N SER A 67 -13.27 -3.21 -4.47
CA SER A 67 -14.56 -3.58 -3.90
C SER A 67 -15.61 -3.63 -5.04
N GLY A 68 -15.76 -4.78 -5.66
CA GLY A 68 -16.79 -4.97 -6.69
C GLY A 68 -18.19 -5.09 -6.07
N SER A 69 -19.16 -4.37 -6.62
CA SER A 69 -20.59 -4.46 -6.23
C SER A 69 -21.22 -5.82 -6.57
N THR A 70 -20.54 -6.70 -7.28
CA THR A 70 -21.03 -7.99 -7.82
C THR A 70 -20.54 -9.21 -7.06
N GLY A 71 -19.87 -9.06 -5.93
CA GLY A 71 -19.34 -10.18 -5.12
C GLY A 71 -18.07 -10.86 -5.69
N THR A 72 -17.76 -10.71 -6.97
CA THR A 72 -16.52 -11.23 -7.56
C THR A 72 -15.42 -10.17 -7.49
N PRO A 73 -14.26 -10.47 -6.89
CA PRO A 73 -13.16 -9.52 -6.83
C PRO A 73 -12.67 -9.18 -8.24
N LYS A 74 -12.46 -7.88 -8.49
CA LYS A 74 -11.79 -7.39 -9.70
C LYS A 74 -10.44 -6.81 -9.31
N GLY A 75 -9.43 -6.97 -10.18
CA GLY A 75 -8.10 -6.43 -9.99
C GLY A 75 -7.87 -5.20 -10.86
N ALA A 76 -7.48 -4.09 -10.25
CA ALA A 76 -6.92 -2.96 -10.98
C ALA A 76 -5.43 -3.20 -11.20
N GLN A 77 -4.99 -3.13 -12.45
CA GLN A 77 -3.57 -3.20 -12.82
C GLN A 77 -2.98 -1.80 -12.82
N LEU A 78 -1.95 -1.61 -12.02
CA LEU A 78 -1.31 -0.31 -11.82
C LEU A 78 0.16 -0.38 -12.27
N THR A 79 0.56 0.56 -13.10
CA THR A 79 1.95 0.72 -13.52
C THR A 79 2.75 1.50 -12.45
N PRO A 80 4.09 1.43 -12.44
CA PRO A 80 4.92 2.32 -11.63
C PRO A 80 4.57 3.79 -11.83
N ALA A 81 4.35 4.21 -13.08
CA ALA A 81 3.99 5.57 -13.42
C ALA A 81 2.66 6.01 -12.79
N ASN A 82 1.65 5.13 -12.73
CA ASN A 82 0.39 5.43 -12.04
C ASN A 82 0.59 5.70 -10.55
N LEU A 83 1.40 4.88 -9.89
CA LEU A 83 1.67 4.98 -8.45
C LEU A 83 2.43 6.27 -8.12
N VAL A 84 3.49 6.57 -8.87
CA VAL A 84 4.33 7.76 -8.67
C VAL A 84 3.54 9.03 -9.00
N ALA A 85 2.83 9.08 -10.12
CA ALA A 85 2.04 10.24 -10.49
C ALA A 85 0.95 10.59 -9.45
N SER A 86 0.33 9.57 -8.85
CA SER A 86 -0.63 9.77 -7.76
C SER A 86 0.04 10.34 -6.49
N ALA A 87 1.24 9.88 -6.16
CA ALA A 87 2.01 10.41 -5.04
C ALA A 87 2.43 11.86 -5.27
N ASP A 88 2.97 12.16 -6.44
CA ASP A 88 3.40 13.50 -6.84
C ASP A 88 2.24 14.50 -6.83
N ALA A 89 1.09 14.12 -7.42
CA ALA A 89 -0.11 14.95 -7.43
C ALA A 89 -0.58 15.28 -5.99
N THR A 90 -0.53 14.30 -5.09
CA THR A 90 -0.86 14.52 -3.68
C THR A 90 0.12 15.49 -3.02
N HIS A 91 1.41 15.31 -3.22
CA HIS A 91 2.44 16.21 -2.66
C HIS A 91 2.30 17.65 -3.20
N GLN A 92 1.96 17.81 -4.47
CA GLN A 92 1.70 19.13 -5.06
C GLN A 92 0.50 19.83 -4.42
N VAL A 93 -0.62 19.12 -4.25
CA VAL A 93 -1.84 19.67 -3.62
C VAL A 93 -1.60 20.04 -2.18
N LEU A 94 -0.79 19.29 -1.46
CA LEU A 94 -0.48 19.51 -0.05
C LEU A 94 0.69 20.48 0.19
N GLY A 95 1.29 20.98 -0.87
CA GLY A 95 2.37 21.99 -0.79
C GLY A 95 3.77 21.41 -0.58
N GLY A 96 3.94 20.09 -0.70
CA GLY A 96 5.24 19.44 -0.60
C GLY A 96 5.17 18.03 -0.06
N THR A 97 6.34 17.41 0.10
CA THR A 97 6.49 16.10 0.75
C THR A 97 6.41 16.25 2.27
N GLY A 98 5.95 15.19 2.95
CA GLY A 98 5.84 15.18 4.40
C GLY A 98 5.93 13.75 4.94
N GLN A 99 5.82 13.61 6.25
CA GLN A 99 5.69 12.31 6.89
C GLN A 99 4.25 11.81 6.83
N TRP A 100 4.10 10.50 6.69
CA TRP A 100 2.81 9.85 6.56
C TRP A 100 2.52 8.93 7.72
N LEU A 101 1.28 8.97 8.21
CA LEU A 101 0.73 8.03 9.18
C LEU A 101 -0.16 7.03 8.45
N LEU A 102 0.21 5.76 8.46
CA LEU A 102 -0.62 4.68 7.97
C LEU A 102 -1.53 4.18 9.09
N ALA A 103 -2.83 4.43 8.95
CA ALA A 103 -3.86 4.05 9.92
C ALA A 103 -4.94 3.12 9.33
N MET A 104 -4.63 2.49 8.20
CA MET A 104 -5.54 1.58 7.49
C MET A 104 -4.78 0.38 6.92
N PRO A 105 -5.49 -0.73 6.58
CA PRO A 105 -4.84 -1.91 6.01
C PRO A 105 -4.14 -1.62 4.68
N ALA A 106 -2.87 -2.02 4.57
CA ALA A 106 -2.05 -1.76 3.39
C ALA A 106 -2.14 -2.84 2.30
N HIS A 107 -3.14 -3.73 2.33
CA HIS A 107 -3.49 -4.58 1.20
C HIS A 107 -4.55 -3.92 0.28
N HIS A 108 -5.15 -2.80 0.70
CA HIS A 108 -5.99 -1.93 -0.13
C HIS A 108 -5.18 -0.78 -0.72
N ILE A 109 -5.63 -0.27 -1.87
CA ILE A 109 -4.91 0.79 -2.58
C ILE A 109 -4.70 2.05 -1.74
N ALA A 110 -5.66 2.42 -0.88
CA ALA A 110 -5.54 3.58 -0.02
C ALA A 110 -4.34 3.46 0.95
N GLY A 111 -4.18 2.30 1.60
CA GLY A 111 -3.04 2.05 2.48
C GLY A 111 -1.72 1.91 1.72
N ILE A 112 -1.74 1.25 0.56
CA ILE A 112 -0.56 1.14 -0.32
C ILE A 112 -0.08 2.53 -0.73
N GLN A 113 -0.98 3.43 -1.10
CA GLN A 113 -0.61 4.79 -1.52
C GLN A 113 0.06 5.61 -0.41
N VAL A 114 -0.28 5.38 0.86
CA VAL A 114 0.46 5.98 1.98
C VAL A 114 1.91 5.52 1.97
N LEU A 115 2.15 4.23 1.78
CA LEU A 115 3.52 3.68 1.69
C LEU A 115 4.26 4.17 0.45
N VAL A 116 3.60 4.23 -0.70
CA VAL A 116 4.18 4.76 -1.95
C VAL A 116 4.58 6.24 -1.79
N ARG A 117 3.71 7.06 -1.18
CA ARG A 117 4.03 8.47 -0.91
C ARG A 117 5.23 8.62 0.01
N SER A 118 5.37 7.76 0.99
CA SER A 118 6.55 7.72 1.87
C SER A 118 7.81 7.36 1.10
N LEU A 119 7.75 6.37 0.21
CA LEU A 119 8.88 6.00 -0.66
C LEU A 119 9.27 7.16 -1.59
N VAL A 120 8.31 7.79 -2.25
CA VAL A 120 8.55 8.93 -3.15
C VAL A 120 9.12 10.13 -2.40
N ALA A 121 8.65 10.37 -1.16
CA ALA A 121 9.18 11.43 -0.29
C ALA A 121 10.56 11.11 0.30
N GLY A 122 10.99 9.85 0.28
CA GLY A 122 12.25 9.41 0.90
C GLY A 122 12.22 9.45 2.43
N VAL A 123 11.05 9.27 3.04
CA VAL A 123 10.86 9.27 4.50
C VAL A 123 10.12 8.02 4.96
N ASP A 124 10.47 7.52 6.14
CA ASP A 124 9.80 6.36 6.69
C ASP A 124 8.38 6.71 7.17
N PRO A 125 7.37 5.89 6.84
CA PRO A 125 6.03 6.08 7.36
C PRO A 125 5.95 5.69 8.84
N LEU A 126 5.09 6.35 9.59
CA LEU A 126 4.65 5.87 10.88
C LEU A 126 3.42 4.98 10.68
N CYS A 127 3.48 3.73 11.12
CA CYS A 127 2.39 2.77 10.94
C CYS A 127 1.75 2.40 12.27
N LEU A 128 0.41 2.41 12.31
CA LEU A 128 -0.33 1.85 13.42
C LEU A 128 -0.34 0.32 13.34
N ASP A 129 -0.22 -0.33 14.50
CA ASP A 129 -0.57 -1.74 14.63
C ASP A 129 -2.11 -1.86 14.63
N LEU A 130 -2.65 -2.52 13.61
CA LEU A 130 -4.08 -2.73 13.43
C LEU A 130 -4.52 -4.16 13.73
N SER A 131 -3.67 -4.98 14.38
CA SER A 131 -3.98 -6.37 14.70
C SER A 131 -5.25 -6.50 15.56
N ASP A 132 -5.47 -5.56 16.46
CA ASP A 132 -6.67 -5.47 17.32
C ASP A 132 -7.71 -4.46 16.81
N GLY A 133 -7.58 -4.03 15.56
CA GLY A 133 -8.44 -3.01 14.94
C GLY A 133 -7.92 -1.58 15.14
N PHE A 134 -8.71 -0.61 14.67
CA PHE A 134 -8.38 0.81 14.81
C PHE A 134 -8.63 1.29 16.24
N SER A 135 -7.65 2.00 16.82
CA SER A 135 -7.73 2.58 18.17
C SER A 135 -7.54 4.10 18.12
N ILE A 136 -8.56 4.84 18.55
CA ILE A 136 -8.50 6.31 18.63
C ILE A 136 -7.34 6.79 19.53
N PRO A 137 -7.12 6.23 20.74
CA PRO A 137 -5.97 6.63 21.56
C PRO A 137 -4.61 6.34 20.91
N ALA A 138 -4.47 5.20 20.21
CA ALA A 138 -3.23 4.87 19.49
C ALA A 138 -3.00 5.84 18.31
N PHE A 139 -4.03 6.17 17.56
CA PHE A 139 -3.98 7.15 16.50
C PHE A 139 -3.58 8.54 17.02
N ALA A 140 -4.21 9.01 18.11
CA ALA A 140 -3.88 10.30 18.70
C ALA A 140 -2.41 10.37 19.15
N ARG A 141 -1.89 9.33 19.80
CA ARG A 141 -0.47 9.27 20.19
C ARG A 141 0.46 9.30 18.98
N ALA A 142 0.13 8.57 17.92
CA ALA A 142 0.91 8.56 16.69
C ALA A 142 0.90 9.94 15.99
N ALA A 143 -0.26 10.58 15.93
CA ALA A 143 -0.41 11.93 15.37
C ALA A 143 0.41 12.96 16.15
N HIS A 144 0.38 12.90 17.49
CA HIS A 144 1.22 13.77 18.34
C HIS A 144 2.71 13.52 18.11
N LYS A 145 3.12 12.26 17.97
CA LYS A 145 4.51 11.92 17.67
C LYS A 145 4.96 12.51 16.34
N LEU A 146 4.11 12.41 15.30
CA LEU A 146 4.40 12.98 13.98
C LEU A 146 4.53 14.52 14.07
N ALA A 147 3.58 15.18 14.75
CA ALA A 147 3.60 16.63 14.92
C ALA A 147 4.84 17.16 15.65
N ALA A 148 5.42 16.35 16.53
CA ALA A 148 6.63 16.70 17.29
C ALA A 148 7.93 16.55 16.49
N THR A 149 7.93 15.83 15.35
CA THR A 149 9.13 15.56 14.56
C THR A 149 9.45 16.65 13.51
N GLY A 150 8.66 17.76 13.45
CA GLY A 150 8.95 18.94 12.61
C GLY A 150 8.12 19.03 11.33
N ASP A 151 8.52 19.92 10.45
CA ASP A 151 7.78 20.48 9.32
C ASP A 151 6.94 19.51 8.49
N LEU A 152 5.64 19.83 8.34
CA LEU A 152 4.67 19.19 7.43
C LEU A 152 4.42 17.70 7.68
N SER A 153 3.85 17.40 8.84
CA SER A 153 3.28 16.08 9.07
C SER A 153 1.89 15.99 8.42
N LEU A 154 1.78 15.17 7.38
CA LEU A 154 0.51 14.85 6.77
C LEU A 154 -0.04 13.57 7.40
N ILE A 155 -1.23 13.69 7.96
CA ILE A 155 -1.98 12.55 8.50
C ILE A 155 -2.97 12.13 7.43
N HIS A 156 -2.84 10.89 6.96
CA HIS A 156 -3.79 10.27 6.04
C HIS A 156 -4.54 9.16 6.75
N ILE A 157 -5.85 9.19 6.68
CA ILE A 157 -6.77 8.21 7.25
C ILE A 157 -7.41 7.44 6.11
#